data_8656a1904d886220d911bec13f7da91f
#
_entry.id   8656a1904d886220d911bec13f7da91f
#
_cell.length_a   1.000
_cell.length_b   1.000
_cell.length_c   1.000
_cell.angle_alpha   90.00
_cell.angle_beta   90.00
_cell.angle_gamma   90.00
#
_symmetry.space_group_name_H-M   'P 1'
#
loop_
_entity.id
_entity.type
_entity.pdbx_description
1 polymer ?
#
loop_
_entity_poly.entity_id
_entity_poly.type
_entity_poly.pdbx_seq_one_letter_code
_entity_poly.pdbx_strand_id
1 'polypeptide(L)'
;MNPAPRLTRVADVAPQPWRNGGGATRELLRIPDDDDWALRLSLADIERDGPFSAFPGTQRWFAVVQGEGVTLRFGNHAHVLTLDSPALLFDGAAAPHCTLTHGATRDLNLMLRGTSGTLQRAAAGQAWDEEFDQRGFLALSAGELHDGAGGTTLLAPLTLAWGLARGTGHFTPHGPGPCGWWVGASGTQLQGAP
;
A
#
# COMPACT_ATOMS: atom_id res chain seq x y z
N MET A 1 8.84 15.72 -21.13
CA MET A 1 7.46 15.38 -20.74
C MET A 1 7.56 14.12 -19.89
N ASN A 2 7.19 14.17 -18.63
CA ASN A 2 7.16 12.95 -17.81
C ASN A 2 6.08 12.02 -18.37
N PRO A 3 6.30 10.70 -18.39
CA PRO A 3 5.28 9.75 -18.79
C PRO A 3 4.09 9.85 -17.81
N ALA A 4 2.88 9.59 -18.31
CA ALA A 4 1.71 9.49 -17.46
C ALA A 4 1.88 8.32 -16.46
N PRO A 5 1.34 8.42 -15.24
CA PRO A 5 1.42 7.35 -14.26
C PRO A 5 0.71 6.09 -14.78
N ARG A 6 1.28 4.93 -14.48
CA ARG A 6 0.63 3.63 -14.71
C ARG A 6 -0.52 3.48 -13.73
N LEU A 7 -1.71 3.14 -14.23
CA LEU A 7 -2.89 2.90 -13.41
C LEU A 7 -3.18 1.40 -13.30
N THR A 8 -3.37 0.93 -12.07
CA THR A 8 -3.77 -0.45 -11.76
C THR A 8 -5.01 -0.41 -10.89
N ARG A 9 -6.15 -0.86 -11.42
CA ARG A 9 -7.37 -1.01 -10.61
C ARG A 9 -7.32 -2.33 -9.85
N VAL A 10 -7.65 -2.31 -8.58
CA VAL A 10 -7.67 -3.52 -7.74
C VAL A 10 -8.61 -4.58 -8.29
N ALA A 11 -9.73 -4.17 -8.90
CA ALA A 11 -10.70 -5.08 -9.50
C ALA A 11 -10.15 -5.87 -10.70
N ASP A 12 -9.15 -5.32 -11.40
CA ASP A 12 -8.54 -5.93 -12.58
C ASP A 12 -7.42 -6.93 -12.21
N VAL A 13 -7.05 -6.99 -10.91
CA VAL A 13 -6.01 -7.89 -10.41
C VAL A 13 -6.63 -9.14 -9.81
N ALA A 14 -6.29 -10.30 -10.37
CA ALA A 14 -6.81 -11.58 -9.89
C ALA A 14 -6.35 -11.86 -8.44
N PRO A 15 -7.26 -12.26 -7.52
CA PRO A 15 -6.88 -12.66 -6.17
C PRO A 15 -6.12 -13.98 -6.19
N GLN A 16 -5.08 -14.07 -5.38
CA GLN A 16 -4.33 -15.29 -5.11
C GLN A 16 -4.75 -15.82 -3.73
N PRO A 17 -5.53 -16.89 -3.65
CA PRO A 17 -5.99 -17.45 -2.37
C PRO A 17 -4.81 -17.92 -1.50
N TRP A 18 -4.92 -17.69 -0.19
CA TRP A 18 -3.92 -18.20 0.73
C TRP A 18 -4.10 -19.69 0.97
N ARG A 19 -2.98 -20.40 1.16
CA ARG A 19 -2.98 -21.86 1.38
C ARG A 19 -3.78 -22.28 2.62
N ASN A 20 -3.86 -21.42 3.65
CA ASN A 20 -4.60 -21.66 4.88
C ASN A 20 -6.09 -21.31 4.78
N GLY A 21 -6.56 -20.80 3.64
CA GLY A 21 -7.96 -20.39 3.42
C GLY A 21 -8.41 -19.18 4.25
N GLY A 22 -7.46 -18.44 4.84
CA GLY A 22 -7.76 -17.27 5.68
C GLY A 22 -7.98 -15.97 4.92
N GLY A 23 -7.79 -15.97 3.59
CA GLY A 23 -7.93 -14.78 2.77
C GLY A 23 -7.29 -14.92 1.39
N ALA A 24 -7.09 -13.80 0.73
CA ALA A 24 -6.46 -13.73 -0.59
C ALA A 24 -5.61 -12.45 -0.72
N THR A 25 -4.63 -12.47 -1.61
CA THR A 25 -3.80 -11.29 -1.91
C THR A 25 -3.96 -10.90 -3.38
N ARG A 26 -4.12 -9.60 -3.65
CA ARG A 26 -3.98 -9.01 -4.97
C ARG A 26 -2.68 -8.23 -5.02
N GLU A 27 -1.72 -8.71 -5.83
CA GLU A 27 -0.44 -8.04 -6.03
C GLU A 27 -0.60 -6.91 -7.05
N LEU A 28 -0.53 -5.66 -6.59
CA LEU A 28 -0.72 -4.49 -7.44
C LEU A 28 0.53 -4.09 -8.19
N LEU A 29 1.68 -4.35 -7.57
CA LEU A 29 2.98 -3.97 -8.10
C LEU A 29 4.09 -4.83 -7.48
N ARG A 30 5.06 -5.21 -8.31
CA ARG A 30 6.31 -5.86 -7.92
C ARG A 30 7.45 -5.30 -8.74
N ILE A 31 8.55 -4.93 -8.13
CA ILE A 31 9.73 -4.34 -8.79
C ILE A 31 11.01 -4.96 -8.23
N PRO A 32 11.86 -5.53 -9.09
CA PRO A 32 11.55 -6.03 -10.42
C PRO A 32 10.43 -7.07 -10.41
N ASP A 33 9.85 -7.37 -11.57
CA ASP A 33 8.73 -8.33 -11.68
C ASP A 33 9.27 -9.78 -11.77
N ASP A 34 9.99 -10.18 -10.73
CA ASP A 34 10.59 -11.51 -10.55
C ASP A 34 10.63 -11.90 -9.07
N ASP A 35 11.26 -13.02 -8.74
CA ASP A 35 11.36 -13.52 -7.36
C ASP A 35 12.35 -12.73 -6.49
N ASP A 36 13.28 -11.98 -7.10
CA ASP A 36 14.27 -11.13 -6.42
C ASP A 36 13.78 -9.68 -6.24
N TRP A 37 12.47 -9.50 -6.12
CA TRP A 37 11.85 -8.20 -5.96
C TRP A 37 12.42 -7.38 -4.78
N ALA A 38 12.60 -6.09 -4.99
CA ALA A 38 12.99 -5.12 -3.99
C ALA A 38 11.78 -4.38 -3.38
N LEU A 39 10.71 -4.22 -4.17
CA LEU A 39 9.44 -3.63 -3.74
C LEU A 39 8.27 -4.52 -4.16
N ARG A 40 7.34 -4.73 -3.22
CA ARG A 40 6.08 -5.42 -3.47
C ARG A 40 4.94 -4.68 -2.79
N LEU A 41 3.95 -4.25 -3.56
CA LEU A 41 2.74 -3.59 -3.06
C LEU A 41 1.53 -4.47 -3.35
N SER A 42 0.74 -4.76 -2.34
CA SER A 42 -0.41 -5.65 -2.47
C SER A 42 -1.56 -5.27 -1.54
N LEU A 43 -2.78 -5.65 -1.92
CA LEU A 43 -3.94 -5.67 -1.05
C LEU A 43 -4.24 -7.11 -0.61
N ALA A 44 -4.46 -7.29 0.68
CA ALA A 44 -4.89 -8.55 1.28
C ALA A 44 -6.35 -8.43 1.71
N ASP A 45 -7.19 -9.35 1.28
CA ASP A 45 -8.51 -9.59 1.85
C ASP A 45 -8.32 -10.60 2.98
N ILE A 46 -8.51 -10.20 4.25
CA ILE A 46 -8.38 -11.06 5.42
C ILE A 46 -9.78 -11.44 5.89
N GLU A 47 -10.11 -12.74 5.82
CA GLU A 47 -11.45 -13.25 6.11
C GLU A 47 -11.50 -14.02 7.42
N ARG A 48 -10.36 -14.43 7.97
CA ARG A 48 -10.24 -15.20 9.21
C ARG A 48 -9.01 -14.83 10.00
N ASP A 49 -9.08 -15.00 11.31
CA ASP A 49 -7.95 -14.91 12.21
C ASP A 49 -6.86 -15.91 11.81
N GLY A 50 -5.60 -15.52 11.98
CA GLY A 50 -4.48 -16.41 11.72
C GLY A 50 -3.13 -15.71 11.67
N PRO A 51 -2.05 -16.50 11.62
CA PRO A 51 -0.72 -15.95 11.51
C PRO A 51 -0.43 -15.43 10.11
N PHE A 52 0.31 -14.34 10.02
CA PHE A 52 0.91 -13.90 8.77
C PHE A 52 2.11 -14.77 8.41
N SER A 53 2.40 -14.86 7.13
CA SER A 53 3.66 -15.47 6.66
C SER A 53 4.83 -14.58 7.02
N ALA A 54 5.95 -15.22 7.42
CA ALA A 54 7.23 -14.54 7.59
C ALA A 54 7.86 -14.22 6.24
N PHE A 55 8.45 -13.01 6.15
CA PHE A 55 9.25 -12.54 5.01
C PHE A 55 10.61 -12.02 5.52
N PRO A 56 11.56 -12.91 5.85
CA PRO A 56 12.87 -12.50 6.35
C PRO A 56 13.61 -11.56 5.38
N GLY A 57 14.31 -10.59 5.93
CA GLY A 57 15.06 -9.59 5.13
C GLY A 57 14.21 -8.52 4.49
N THR A 58 12.93 -8.39 4.91
CA THR A 58 12.04 -7.34 4.42
C THR A 58 11.61 -6.40 5.54
N GLN A 59 11.46 -5.11 5.19
CA GLN A 59 10.62 -4.17 5.95
C GLN A 59 9.19 -4.28 5.43
N ARG A 60 8.22 -4.30 6.34
CA ARG A 60 6.81 -4.42 5.99
C ARG A 60 6.00 -3.28 6.58
N TRP A 61 5.31 -2.55 5.72
CA TRP A 61 4.29 -1.58 6.09
C TRP A 61 2.91 -2.23 5.92
N PHE A 62 2.03 -2.00 6.89
CA PHE A 62 0.68 -2.54 6.90
C PHE A 62 -0.32 -1.45 7.28
N ALA A 63 -1.43 -1.35 6.56
CA ALA A 63 -2.50 -0.39 6.83
C ALA A 63 -3.87 -0.98 6.48
N VAL A 64 -4.87 -0.77 7.34
CA VAL A 64 -6.25 -1.13 7.06
C VAL A 64 -6.84 -0.13 6.06
N VAL A 65 -7.47 -0.61 4.99
CA VAL A 65 -8.09 0.22 3.95
C VAL A 65 -9.60 0.01 3.81
N GLN A 66 -10.13 -1.11 4.31
CA GLN A 66 -11.56 -1.40 4.42
C GLN A 66 -11.84 -2.33 5.61
N GLY A 67 -13.02 -2.22 6.22
CA GLY A 67 -13.44 -3.03 7.37
C GLY A 67 -13.23 -2.33 8.72
N GLU A 68 -13.50 -3.03 9.80
CA GLU A 68 -13.51 -2.48 11.18
C GLU A 68 -12.13 -2.50 11.84
N GLY A 69 -11.17 -3.20 11.24
CA GLY A 69 -9.79 -3.25 11.71
C GLY A 69 -9.33 -4.62 12.19
N VAL A 70 -8.07 -4.64 12.58
CA VAL A 70 -7.37 -5.85 13.04
C VAL A 70 -6.54 -5.58 14.28
N THR A 71 -6.23 -6.63 15.03
CA THR A 71 -5.19 -6.63 16.05
C THR A 71 -4.03 -7.49 15.56
N LEU A 72 -2.85 -6.89 15.39
CA LEU A 72 -1.62 -7.61 15.09
C LEU A 72 -0.83 -7.86 16.37
N ARG A 73 -0.59 -9.12 16.71
CA ARG A 73 0.12 -9.54 17.92
C ARG A 73 1.54 -10.04 17.59
N PHE A 74 2.54 -9.39 18.19
CA PHE A 74 3.96 -9.73 18.10
C PHE A 74 4.44 -10.18 19.49
N GLY A 75 4.41 -11.48 19.76
CA GLY A 75 4.69 -11.99 21.10
C GLY A 75 3.76 -11.35 22.15
N ASN A 76 4.34 -10.58 23.08
CA ASN A 76 3.60 -9.91 24.17
C ASN A 76 3.06 -8.51 23.80
N HIS A 77 3.37 -8.00 22.61
CA HIS A 77 2.92 -6.70 22.14
C HIS A 77 1.78 -6.85 21.14
N ALA A 78 0.80 -5.97 21.20
CA ALA A 78 -0.34 -5.95 20.28
C ALA A 78 -0.58 -4.53 19.75
N HIS A 79 -0.86 -4.42 18.45
CA HIS A 79 -1.23 -3.18 17.79
C HIS A 79 -2.64 -3.33 17.24
N VAL A 80 -3.55 -2.46 17.68
CA VAL A 80 -4.91 -2.35 17.12
C VAL A 80 -4.82 -1.36 15.96
N LEU A 81 -5.23 -1.79 14.77
CA LEU A 81 -5.20 -1.00 13.56
C LEU A 81 -6.61 -0.91 12.98
N THR A 82 -7.01 0.31 12.66
CA THR A 82 -8.31 0.65 12.04
C THR A 82 -8.08 1.50 10.80
N LEU A 83 -9.14 1.90 10.12
CA LEU A 83 -9.06 2.84 8.99
C LEU A 83 -8.39 4.17 9.36
N ASP A 84 -8.43 4.58 10.63
CA ASP A 84 -7.86 5.85 11.09
C ASP A 84 -6.44 5.74 11.62
N SER A 85 -5.93 4.53 11.77
CA SER A 85 -4.55 4.30 12.22
C SER A 85 -3.53 4.70 11.16
N PRO A 86 -2.35 5.21 11.58
CA PRO A 86 -1.21 5.28 10.67
C PRO A 86 -0.77 3.88 10.24
N ALA A 87 -0.04 3.79 9.15
CA ALA A 87 0.56 2.54 8.74
C ALA A 87 1.56 2.03 9.78
N LEU A 88 1.52 0.73 10.08
CA LEU A 88 2.45 0.08 11.00
C LEU A 88 3.65 -0.46 10.21
N LEU A 89 4.86 -0.04 10.60
CA LEU A 89 6.11 -0.60 10.10
C LEU A 89 6.63 -1.68 11.05
N PHE A 90 7.00 -2.84 10.51
CA PHE A 90 7.61 -3.94 11.25
C PHE A 90 8.56 -4.78 10.38
N ASP A 91 9.42 -5.58 11.04
CA ASP A 91 10.25 -6.57 10.37
C ASP A 91 9.37 -7.69 9.79
N GLY A 92 9.49 -7.94 8.49
CA GLY A 92 8.73 -8.99 7.83
C GLY A 92 8.98 -10.40 8.39
N ALA A 93 10.10 -10.65 9.06
CA ALA A 93 10.38 -11.91 9.77
C ALA A 93 9.49 -12.11 11.01
N ALA A 94 8.90 -11.04 11.56
CA ALA A 94 8.15 -11.09 12.82
C ALA A 94 6.84 -11.90 12.76
N ALA A 95 6.24 -12.09 11.59
CA ALA A 95 5.07 -12.94 11.35
C ALA A 95 3.95 -12.83 12.44
N PRO A 96 3.33 -11.65 12.64
CA PRO A 96 2.35 -11.48 13.70
C PRO A 96 1.12 -12.35 13.51
N HIS A 97 0.45 -12.68 14.62
CA HIS A 97 -0.90 -13.23 14.58
C HIS A 97 -1.90 -12.10 14.39
N CYS A 98 -2.75 -12.21 13.38
CA CYS A 98 -3.83 -11.26 13.06
C CYS A 98 -5.14 -11.76 13.63
N THR A 99 -5.85 -10.90 14.35
CA THR A 99 -7.24 -11.11 14.82
C THR A 99 -8.12 -10.01 14.26
N LEU A 100 -9.21 -10.37 13.61
CA LEU A 100 -10.19 -9.45 13.06
C LEU A 100 -11.02 -8.80 14.19
N THR A 101 -11.28 -7.50 14.09
CA THR A 101 -12.13 -6.81 15.10
C THR A 101 -13.59 -7.18 14.91
N HIS A 102 -14.15 -6.96 13.71
CA HIS A 102 -15.51 -7.38 13.33
C HIS A 102 -15.56 -7.67 11.83
N GLY A 103 -15.57 -8.95 11.46
CA GLY A 103 -15.68 -9.36 10.06
C GLY A 103 -14.41 -9.11 9.25
N ALA A 104 -14.50 -9.38 7.95
CA ALA A 104 -13.38 -9.31 7.03
C ALA A 104 -12.82 -7.88 6.85
N THR A 105 -11.52 -7.78 6.62
CA THR A 105 -10.84 -6.53 6.29
C THR A 105 -10.15 -6.61 4.94
N ARG A 106 -9.84 -5.45 4.38
CA ARG A 106 -8.89 -5.30 3.29
C ARG A 106 -7.75 -4.43 3.74
N ASP A 107 -6.53 -4.87 3.48
CA ASP A 107 -5.35 -4.29 4.08
C ASP A 107 -4.26 -4.07 3.03
N LEU A 108 -3.65 -2.87 3.04
CA LEU A 108 -2.55 -2.51 2.17
C LEU A 108 -1.23 -2.96 2.79
N ASN A 109 -0.42 -3.66 2.00
CA ASN A 109 0.91 -4.11 2.40
C ASN A 109 1.95 -3.57 1.42
N LEU A 110 2.95 -2.85 1.94
CA LEU A 110 4.17 -2.51 1.23
C LEU A 110 5.32 -3.30 1.85
N MET A 111 6.00 -4.11 1.05
CA MET A 111 7.18 -4.86 1.47
C MET A 111 8.39 -4.36 0.70
N LEU A 112 9.49 -4.13 1.41
CA LEU A 112 10.73 -3.59 0.88
C LEU A 112 11.89 -4.50 1.27
N ARG A 113 12.75 -4.83 0.30
CA ARG A 113 13.95 -5.65 0.50
C ARG A 113 15.16 -4.89 -0.03
N GLY A 114 16.15 -4.60 0.83
CA GLY A 114 17.35 -3.86 0.44
C GLY A 114 17.09 -2.41 -0.02
N THR A 115 15.89 -1.90 0.23
CA THR A 115 15.44 -0.55 -0.14
C THR A 115 14.79 0.13 1.05
N SER A 116 14.67 1.45 1.04
CA SER A 116 13.92 2.24 2.01
C SER A 116 12.62 2.76 1.40
N GLY A 117 11.64 3.06 2.24
CA GLY A 117 10.38 3.62 1.75
C GLY A 117 9.37 3.90 2.85
N THR A 118 8.23 4.43 2.44
CA THR A 118 7.15 4.86 3.32
C THR A 118 5.78 4.49 2.77
N LEU A 119 4.84 4.35 3.68
CA LEU A 119 3.42 4.26 3.41
C LEU A 119 2.73 5.31 4.28
N GLN A 120 2.30 6.42 3.67
CA GLN A 120 1.75 7.57 4.37
C GLN A 120 0.29 7.80 4.01
N ARG A 121 -0.56 7.99 5.02
CA ARG A 121 -1.97 8.31 4.82
C ARG A 121 -2.12 9.71 4.22
N ALA A 122 -2.93 9.84 3.18
CA ALA A 122 -3.24 11.12 2.57
C ALA A 122 -4.43 11.79 3.25
N ALA A 123 -4.35 13.11 3.43
CA ALA A 123 -5.48 13.96 3.76
C ALA A 123 -5.86 14.83 2.55
N ALA A 124 -7.14 15.22 2.48
CA ALA A 124 -7.67 15.99 1.37
C ALA A 124 -6.91 17.31 1.17
N GLY A 125 -6.38 17.53 -0.02
CA GLY A 125 -5.62 18.73 -0.39
C GLY A 125 -4.27 18.89 0.31
N GLN A 126 -3.89 17.96 1.19
CA GLN A 126 -2.60 18.00 1.85
C GLN A 126 -1.48 17.70 0.84
N ALA A 127 -0.49 18.57 0.81
CA ALA A 127 0.70 18.38 0.01
C ALA A 127 1.52 17.17 0.48
N TRP A 128 2.06 16.42 -0.47
CA TRP A 128 3.05 15.39 -0.27
C TRP A 128 4.26 15.71 -1.15
N ASP A 129 5.37 16.05 -0.53
CA ASP A 129 6.60 16.53 -1.17
C ASP A 129 7.82 15.67 -0.87
N GLU A 130 7.62 14.49 -0.25
CA GLU A 130 8.71 13.58 0.03
C GLU A 130 9.38 13.09 -1.25
N GLU A 131 10.71 13.12 -1.25
CA GLU A 131 11.50 12.74 -2.40
C GLU A 131 11.89 11.26 -2.36
N PHE A 132 11.29 10.49 -3.28
CA PHE A 132 11.60 9.09 -3.52
C PHE A 132 11.88 8.86 -5.01
N ASP A 133 12.70 7.83 -5.32
CA ASP A 133 12.96 7.42 -6.70
C ASP A 133 11.72 6.84 -7.36
N GLN A 134 10.92 6.09 -6.58
CA GLN A 134 9.65 5.50 -6.98
C GLN A 134 8.54 6.09 -6.13
N ARG A 135 7.49 6.55 -6.77
CA ARG A 135 6.39 7.27 -6.13
C ARG A 135 5.05 6.77 -6.66
N GLY A 136 4.09 6.60 -5.77
CA GLY A 136 2.75 6.17 -6.12
C GLY A 136 1.69 6.66 -5.16
N PHE A 137 0.43 6.48 -5.56
CA PHE A 137 -0.73 6.80 -4.77
C PHE A 137 -1.83 5.76 -4.96
N LEU A 138 -2.29 5.14 -3.87
CA LEU A 138 -3.48 4.29 -3.87
C LEU A 138 -4.68 5.12 -3.45
N ALA A 139 -5.60 5.41 -4.37
CA ALA A 139 -6.84 6.10 -4.07
C ALA A 139 -7.85 5.15 -3.38
N LEU A 140 -8.42 5.56 -2.26
CA LEU A 140 -9.52 4.84 -1.59
C LEU A 140 -10.90 5.41 -1.97
N SER A 141 -10.96 6.66 -2.41
CA SER A 141 -12.16 7.30 -2.96
C SER A 141 -11.91 7.81 -4.38
N ALA A 142 -12.98 8.15 -5.12
CA ALA A 142 -12.85 8.84 -6.39
C ALA A 142 -12.33 10.27 -6.17
N GLY A 143 -11.48 10.75 -7.08
CA GLY A 143 -10.91 12.08 -6.96
C GLY A 143 -9.88 12.41 -8.03
N GLU A 144 -9.23 13.55 -7.85
CA GLU A 144 -8.19 14.08 -8.72
C GLU A 144 -6.83 13.98 -8.01
N LEU A 145 -5.91 13.27 -8.63
CA LEU A 145 -4.51 13.22 -8.23
C LEU A 145 -3.73 14.26 -9.03
N HIS A 146 -3.14 15.22 -8.33
CA HIS A 146 -2.22 16.20 -8.89
C HIS A 146 -0.79 15.77 -8.60
N ASP A 147 0.02 15.58 -9.63
CA ASP A 147 1.41 15.18 -9.49
C ASP A 147 2.37 16.38 -9.38
N GLY A 148 3.62 16.09 -9.03
CA GLY A 148 4.64 17.14 -8.87
C GLY A 148 5.05 17.88 -10.15
N ALA A 149 4.62 17.40 -11.33
CA ALA A 149 4.90 18.04 -12.62
C ALA A 149 3.71 18.89 -13.13
N GLY A 150 2.65 19.03 -12.34
CA GLY A 150 1.44 19.77 -12.71
C GLY A 150 0.44 18.95 -13.55
N GLY A 151 0.64 17.64 -13.66
CA GLY A 151 -0.33 16.74 -14.26
C GLY A 151 -1.50 16.47 -13.32
N THR A 152 -2.69 16.23 -13.90
CA THR A 152 -3.90 15.83 -13.16
C THR A 152 -4.42 14.52 -13.72
N THR A 153 -4.66 13.54 -12.82
CA THR A 153 -5.17 12.23 -13.17
C THR A 153 -6.44 11.94 -12.38
N LEU A 154 -7.53 11.60 -13.09
CA LEU A 154 -8.78 11.15 -12.44
C LEU A 154 -8.61 9.70 -11.98
N LEU A 155 -8.87 9.46 -10.70
CA LEU A 155 -8.79 8.13 -10.09
C LEU A 155 -10.17 7.67 -9.63
N ALA A 156 -10.51 6.42 -9.97
CA ALA A 156 -11.61 5.70 -9.35
C ALA A 156 -11.16 5.14 -7.98
N PRO A 157 -12.09 4.79 -7.08
CA PRO A 157 -11.74 4.11 -5.84
C PRO A 157 -10.93 2.83 -6.10
N LEU A 158 -10.04 2.49 -5.18
CA LEU A 158 -9.16 1.32 -5.26
C LEU A 158 -8.36 1.27 -6.57
N THR A 159 -7.77 2.40 -6.92
CA THR A 159 -6.85 2.52 -8.07
C THR A 159 -5.48 2.98 -7.60
N LEU A 160 -4.45 2.22 -7.94
CA LEU A 160 -3.06 2.61 -7.77
C LEU A 160 -2.60 3.41 -8.98
N ALA A 161 -2.08 4.62 -8.76
CA ALA A 161 -1.29 5.39 -9.72
C ALA A 161 0.18 5.24 -9.34
N TRP A 162 1.02 4.76 -10.27
CA TRP A 162 2.45 4.50 -10.02
C TRP A 162 3.33 5.19 -11.06
N GLY A 163 4.55 5.58 -10.65
CA GLY A 163 5.46 6.34 -11.49
C GLY A 163 5.14 7.83 -11.50
N LEU A 164 4.69 8.37 -10.35
CA LEU A 164 4.38 9.78 -10.21
C LEU A 164 5.65 10.63 -10.34
N ALA A 165 5.51 11.77 -11.00
CA ALA A 165 6.58 12.74 -11.12
C ALA A 165 7.07 13.23 -9.75
N ARG A 166 8.36 13.60 -9.67
CA ARG A 166 8.94 14.27 -8.50
C ARG A 166 8.29 15.64 -8.30
N GLY A 167 8.37 16.15 -7.09
CA GLY A 167 7.78 17.40 -6.66
C GLY A 167 6.51 17.20 -5.83
N THR A 168 5.82 18.29 -5.54
CA THR A 168 4.68 18.29 -4.62
C THR A 168 3.42 17.73 -5.28
N GLY A 169 2.92 16.62 -4.76
CA GLY A 169 1.63 16.05 -5.15
C GLY A 169 0.55 16.32 -4.10
N HIS A 170 -0.71 16.25 -4.49
CA HIS A 170 -1.85 16.25 -3.58
C HIS A 170 -3.03 15.50 -4.20
N PHE A 171 -3.98 15.08 -3.36
CA PHE A 171 -5.19 14.42 -3.80
C PHE A 171 -6.42 15.20 -3.35
N THR A 172 -7.36 15.41 -4.27
CA THR A 172 -8.63 16.07 -4.04
C THR A 172 -9.77 15.07 -4.22
N PRO A 173 -10.40 14.57 -3.14
CA PRO A 173 -11.51 13.63 -3.27
C PRO A 173 -12.77 14.33 -3.78
N HIS A 174 -13.60 13.62 -4.55
CA HIS A 174 -14.88 14.13 -5.06
C HIS A 174 -16.04 14.08 -4.03
N GLY A 175 -15.78 13.54 -2.83
CA GLY A 175 -16.79 13.43 -1.78
C GLY A 175 -16.16 13.08 -0.43
N PRO A 176 -16.98 12.90 0.62
CA PRO A 176 -16.48 12.49 1.93
C PRO A 176 -15.91 11.07 1.88
N GLY A 177 -14.92 10.79 2.71
CA GLY A 177 -14.30 9.47 2.85
C GLY A 177 -12.78 9.51 2.90
N PRO A 178 -12.14 8.35 3.04
CA PRO A 178 -10.69 8.26 3.09
C PRO A 178 -10.08 8.59 1.73
N CYS A 179 -9.06 9.44 1.71
CA CYS A 179 -8.39 9.83 0.46
C CYS A 179 -7.60 8.68 -0.14
N GLY A 180 -6.66 8.13 0.62
CA GLY A 180 -5.77 7.10 0.13
C GLY A 180 -4.44 7.06 0.84
N TRP A 181 -3.45 6.45 0.17
CA TRP A 181 -2.12 6.23 0.70
C TRP A 181 -1.04 6.63 -0.32
N TRP A 182 -0.14 7.50 0.10
CA TRP A 182 1.10 7.77 -0.60
C TRP A 182 2.09 6.64 -0.37
N VAL A 183 2.76 6.24 -1.43
CA VAL A 183 3.79 5.20 -1.41
C VAL A 183 5.06 5.78 -2.00
N GLY A 184 6.14 5.73 -1.23
CA GLY A 184 7.46 6.16 -1.68
C GLY A 184 8.50 5.08 -1.43
N ALA A 185 9.45 4.90 -2.34
CA ALA A 185 10.58 4.02 -2.16
C ALA A 185 11.84 4.51 -2.90
N SER A 186 13.01 4.28 -2.29
CA SER A 186 14.31 4.62 -2.88
C SER A 186 15.32 3.49 -2.66
N GLY A 187 16.12 3.23 -3.68
CA GLY A 187 17.20 2.27 -3.64
C GLY A 187 17.70 1.90 -5.03
N THR A 188 18.96 1.47 -5.11
CA THR A 188 19.61 1.13 -6.39
C THR A 188 18.90 0.03 -7.17
N GLN A 189 18.21 -0.88 -6.48
CA GLN A 189 17.46 -1.98 -7.09
C GLN A 189 16.14 -1.53 -7.74
N LEU A 190 15.69 -0.29 -7.48
CA LEU A 190 14.49 0.30 -8.05
C LEU A 190 14.79 1.19 -9.26
N GLN A 191 16.07 1.38 -9.60
CA GLN A 191 16.48 2.20 -10.73
C GLN A 191 16.30 1.43 -12.03
N GLY A 192 15.60 2.05 -12.99
CA GLY A 192 15.34 1.44 -14.31
C GLY A 192 14.08 0.58 -14.41
N ALA A 193 13.27 0.52 -13.36
CA ALA A 193 11.93 -0.06 -13.45
C ALA A 193 11.00 0.87 -14.25
N PRO A 194 10.21 0.31 -15.20
CA PRO A 194 9.33 1.09 -16.08
C PRO A 194 8.17 1.76 -15.35
#